data_b1955a7396643aa0f4ba553cc8996a32
#
_entry.id   b1955a7396643aa0f4ba553cc8996a32
#
_cell.length_a   1.000
_cell.length_b   1.000
_cell.length_c   1.000
_cell.angle_alpha   90.00
_cell.angle_beta   90.00
_cell.angle_gamma   90.00
#
_symmetry.space_group_name_H-M   'P 1'
#
loop_
_entity.id
_entity.type
_entity.pdbx_description
1 polymer ?
#
loop_
_entity_poly.entity_id
_entity_poly.type
_entity_poly.pdbx_seq_one_letter_code
_entity_poly.pdbx_strand_id
1 'polypeptide(L)'
;KEQEKPDPDFTTLEYPNPEDPKAFTLALKLAKEKDADIILATDPDADRLGVYCKDTKTGEYVTFTGNMSAMLIGEYILSQKSANGTLPEKPAFVESIVSTDMGKAIAAAYGVKHIEVLTGFKYIGEQMLKFEKTGCNNYVFGMEESYGCLPGTYARDKDAPAAVCMLCEVAAFYKSQGKTLWDGMIDMYEKYGYYREGISTLTLKGIDGAAQINEIMTKARAAEPKKFGDYQVLAIRDYKNDTRKDMTTGKVEPTGLPSSNVLYYELNDNAWCCVRPSGTEPKIKFYFGVKGVSLEDSQAKLDALSAEVLGQFE
;
A
#
# COMPACT_ATOMS: atom_id res chain seq x y z
N LYS A 1 8.09 23.24 18.79
CA LYS A 1 7.96 23.36 20.28
C LYS A 1 6.60 22.85 20.78
N GLU A 2 5.52 23.10 20.03
CA GLU A 2 4.16 22.72 20.43
C GLU A 2 3.96 21.19 20.50
N GLN A 3 4.66 20.44 19.65
CA GLN A 3 4.63 18.96 19.59
C GLN A 3 5.93 18.30 20.09
N GLU A 4 6.77 19.04 20.80
CA GLU A 4 8.07 18.54 21.28
C GLU A 4 7.94 17.56 22.45
N LYS A 5 6.90 17.72 23.26
CA LYS A 5 6.62 16.87 24.42
C LYS A 5 5.42 15.97 24.16
N PRO A 6 5.42 14.75 24.71
CA PRO A 6 4.24 13.90 24.67
C PRO A 6 3.01 14.62 25.28
N ASP A 7 1.90 14.52 24.57
CA ASP A 7 0.62 15.08 24.99
C ASP A 7 -0.45 13.98 24.86
N PRO A 8 -0.98 13.44 25.96
CA PRO A 8 -1.94 12.34 25.93
C PRO A 8 -3.29 12.71 25.29
N ASP A 9 -3.61 14.02 25.27
CA ASP A 9 -4.86 14.53 24.69
C ASP A 9 -4.71 14.92 23.21
N PHE A 10 -3.48 14.90 22.67
CA PHE A 10 -3.17 15.30 21.29
C PHE A 10 -3.74 16.65 20.90
N THR A 11 -3.66 17.66 21.82
CA THR A 11 -4.33 18.97 21.70
C THR A 11 -4.01 19.75 20.43
N THR A 12 -2.92 19.41 19.73
CA THR A 12 -2.50 20.04 18.47
C THR A 12 -2.99 19.29 17.22
N LEU A 13 -3.68 18.14 17.38
CA LEU A 13 -4.12 17.28 16.30
C LEU A 13 -5.60 16.90 16.50
N GLU A 14 -6.36 16.89 15.43
CA GLU A 14 -7.73 16.37 15.44
C GLU A 14 -7.71 14.81 15.46
N TYR A 15 -6.77 14.23 14.73
CA TYR A 15 -6.58 12.79 14.64
C TYR A 15 -5.08 12.46 14.46
N PRO A 16 -4.45 11.73 15.40
CA PRO A 16 -3.02 11.46 15.38
C PRO A 16 -2.67 10.30 14.42
N ASN A 17 -2.96 10.46 13.14
CA ASN A 17 -2.68 9.48 12.10
C ASN A 17 -1.95 10.17 10.94
N PRO A 18 -0.76 9.70 10.53
CA PRO A 18 0.01 10.29 9.44
C PRO A 18 -0.60 10.09 8.03
N GLU A 19 -1.70 9.35 7.91
CA GLU A 19 -2.52 9.28 6.70
C GLU A 19 -3.36 10.56 6.52
N ASP A 20 -3.66 11.30 7.63
CA ASP A 20 -4.42 12.54 7.57
C ASP A 20 -3.49 13.73 7.30
N PRO A 21 -3.67 14.46 6.16
CA PRO A 21 -2.89 15.67 5.87
C PRO A 21 -2.95 16.73 6.98
N LYS A 22 -4.02 16.79 7.77
CA LYS A 22 -4.16 17.72 8.88
C LYS A 22 -3.13 17.50 9.99
N ALA A 23 -2.66 16.24 10.15
CA ALA A 23 -1.61 15.92 11.11
C ALA A 23 -0.28 16.63 10.81
N PHE A 24 -0.06 17.05 9.57
CA PHE A 24 1.15 17.73 9.12
C PHE A 24 1.08 19.26 9.15
N THR A 25 -0.01 19.87 9.60
CA THR A 25 -0.22 21.34 9.55
C THR A 25 0.95 22.12 10.16
N LEU A 26 1.37 21.77 11.39
CA LEU A 26 2.49 22.43 12.07
C LEU A 26 3.85 22.08 11.45
N ALA A 27 4.02 20.84 11.03
CA ALA A 27 5.25 20.37 10.40
C ALA A 27 5.47 21.05 9.03
N LEU A 28 4.43 21.20 8.21
CA LEU A 28 4.48 21.92 6.93
C LEU A 28 4.84 23.40 7.11
N LYS A 29 4.27 24.06 8.14
CA LYS A 29 4.63 25.45 8.48
C LYS A 29 6.12 25.55 8.83
N LEU A 30 6.61 24.68 9.70
CA LEU A 30 8.01 24.66 10.10
C LEU A 30 8.94 24.32 8.93
N ALA A 31 8.53 23.38 8.07
CA ALA A 31 9.29 22.99 6.89
C ALA A 31 9.49 24.15 5.91
N LYS A 32 8.43 24.96 5.68
CA LYS A 32 8.52 26.17 4.86
C LYS A 32 9.46 27.22 5.48
N GLU A 33 9.44 27.39 6.81
CA GLU A 33 10.36 28.31 7.52
C GLU A 33 11.83 27.83 7.46
N LYS A 34 12.05 26.53 7.46
CA LYS A 34 13.40 25.92 7.50
C LYS A 34 13.92 25.50 6.15
N ASP A 35 13.11 25.62 5.12
CA ASP A 35 13.41 25.12 3.77
C ASP A 35 13.79 23.63 3.76
N ALA A 36 13.01 22.81 4.48
CA ALA A 36 13.30 21.41 4.64
C ALA A 36 13.07 20.62 3.34
N ASP A 37 13.94 19.64 3.05
CA ASP A 37 13.81 18.77 1.87
C ASP A 37 12.67 17.76 2.04
N ILE A 38 12.50 17.22 3.26
CA ILE A 38 11.52 16.19 3.61
C ILE A 38 10.88 16.48 4.96
N ILE A 39 9.67 15.94 5.16
CA ILE A 39 8.95 15.96 6.43
C ILE A 39 8.51 14.53 6.72
N LEU A 40 8.80 14.04 7.93
CA LEU A 40 8.50 12.69 8.38
C LEU A 40 7.73 12.76 9.69
N ALA A 41 6.63 12.02 9.79
CA ALA A 41 5.84 11.92 11.02
C ALA A 41 5.34 10.50 11.22
N THR A 42 5.47 9.99 12.44
CA THR A 42 4.93 8.68 12.83
C THR A 42 3.58 8.83 13.51
N ASP A 43 2.83 7.74 13.60
CA ASP A 43 1.71 7.63 14.52
C ASP A 43 2.17 7.37 15.97
N PRO A 44 1.25 7.36 16.96
CA PRO A 44 1.64 7.29 18.37
C PRO A 44 2.38 6.02 18.80
N ASP A 45 2.08 4.87 18.19
CA ASP A 45 2.76 3.60 18.46
C ASP A 45 3.96 3.34 17.52
N ALA A 46 4.26 4.31 16.65
CA ALA A 46 5.44 4.34 15.77
C ALA A 46 5.54 3.13 14.83
N ASP A 47 4.41 2.70 14.28
CA ASP A 47 4.37 1.62 13.29
C ASP A 47 4.09 2.12 11.85
N ARG A 48 3.61 3.37 11.68
CA ARG A 48 3.32 4.03 10.40
C ARG A 48 4.16 5.28 10.21
N LEU A 49 4.48 5.58 8.96
CA LEU A 49 5.27 6.74 8.58
C LEU A 49 4.61 7.54 7.45
N GLY A 50 4.15 8.75 7.75
CA GLY A 50 3.74 9.72 6.75
C GLY A 50 4.91 10.57 6.27
N VAL A 51 4.87 10.94 5.00
CA VAL A 51 5.98 11.57 4.29
C VAL A 51 5.51 12.72 3.42
N TYR A 52 6.19 13.84 3.50
CA TYR A 52 6.14 14.92 2.51
C TYR A 52 7.53 15.21 1.99
N CYS A 53 7.62 15.54 0.73
CA CYS A 53 8.85 15.95 0.07
C CYS A 53 8.63 17.26 -0.68
N LYS A 54 9.63 18.14 -0.67
CA LYS A 54 9.61 19.36 -1.46
C LYS A 54 9.78 19.02 -2.94
N ASP A 55 8.82 19.43 -3.77
CA ASP A 55 8.99 19.48 -5.23
C ASP A 55 9.69 20.79 -5.61
N THR A 56 10.93 20.69 -6.06
CA THR A 56 11.73 21.87 -6.41
C THR A 56 11.26 22.59 -7.67
N LYS A 57 10.44 21.95 -8.51
CA LYS A 57 9.89 22.54 -9.73
C LYS A 57 8.74 23.50 -9.42
N THR A 58 7.90 23.14 -8.45
CA THR A 58 6.74 23.93 -8.03
C THR A 58 6.99 24.75 -6.78
N GLY A 59 7.96 24.33 -5.94
CA GLY A 59 8.22 24.87 -4.60
C GLY A 59 7.25 24.37 -3.53
N GLU A 60 6.28 23.54 -3.88
CA GLU A 60 5.29 22.99 -2.96
C GLU A 60 5.75 21.66 -2.34
N TYR A 61 5.11 21.31 -1.23
CA TYR A 61 5.33 20.00 -0.59
C TYR A 61 4.31 18.99 -1.08
N VAL A 62 4.77 17.88 -1.64
CA VAL A 62 3.98 16.77 -2.13
C VAL A 62 3.88 15.70 -1.05
N THR A 63 2.67 15.23 -0.74
CA THR A 63 2.46 14.10 0.17
C THR A 63 2.67 12.77 -0.55
N PHE A 64 3.23 11.80 0.16
CA PHE A 64 3.38 10.43 -0.34
C PHE A 64 2.36 9.53 0.33
N THR A 65 1.76 8.63 -0.45
CA THR A 65 0.98 7.53 0.10
C THR A 65 1.89 6.50 0.77
N GLY A 66 1.33 5.61 1.59
CA GLY A 66 2.09 4.51 2.18
C GLY A 66 2.76 3.64 1.11
N ASN A 67 2.07 3.38 -0.01
CA ASN A 67 2.65 2.67 -1.14
C ASN A 67 3.86 3.40 -1.74
N MET A 68 3.75 4.69 -2.01
CA MET A 68 4.85 5.48 -2.61
C MET A 68 6.10 5.47 -1.74
N SER A 69 5.98 5.73 -0.43
CA SER A 69 7.12 5.74 0.48
C SER A 69 7.74 4.35 0.65
N ALA A 70 6.91 3.31 0.77
CA ALA A 70 7.39 1.93 0.86
C ALA A 70 8.08 1.46 -0.43
N MET A 71 7.57 1.85 -1.62
CA MET A 71 8.22 1.52 -2.89
C MET A 71 9.57 2.19 -3.05
N LEU A 72 9.74 3.44 -2.63
CA LEU A 72 11.05 4.10 -2.60
C LEU A 72 12.06 3.36 -1.72
N ILE A 73 11.63 2.95 -0.52
CA ILE A 73 12.47 2.16 0.40
C ILE A 73 12.80 0.79 -0.23
N GLY A 74 11.78 0.09 -0.73
CA GLY A 74 11.94 -1.24 -1.34
C GLY A 74 12.88 -1.24 -2.55
N GLU A 75 12.68 -0.30 -3.49
CA GLU A 75 13.55 -0.13 -4.66
C GLU A 75 14.99 0.18 -4.23
N TYR A 76 15.17 1.10 -3.27
CA TYR A 76 16.49 1.44 -2.77
C TYR A 76 17.19 0.22 -2.16
N ILE A 77 16.52 -0.51 -1.26
CA ILE A 77 17.09 -1.72 -0.64
C ILE A 77 17.49 -2.75 -1.70
N LEU A 78 16.62 -3.03 -2.66
CA LEU A 78 16.87 -4.05 -3.68
C LEU A 78 17.97 -3.62 -4.65
N SER A 79 17.96 -2.36 -5.11
CA SER A 79 18.98 -1.82 -6.00
C SER A 79 20.37 -1.81 -5.36
N GLN A 80 20.47 -1.35 -4.09
CA GLN A 80 21.75 -1.30 -3.40
C GLN A 80 22.29 -2.70 -3.07
N LYS A 81 21.42 -3.61 -2.60
CA LYS A 81 21.83 -5.00 -2.34
C LYS A 81 22.24 -5.73 -3.63
N SER A 82 21.54 -5.49 -4.73
CA SER A 82 21.89 -6.03 -6.03
C SER A 82 23.24 -5.50 -6.55
N ALA A 83 23.42 -4.19 -6.50
CA ALA A 83 24.66 -3.53 -6.95
C ALA A 83 25.89 -3.96 -6.13
N ASN A 84 25.72 -4.19 -4.83
CA ASN A 84 26.79 -4.61 -3.92
C ASN A 84 26.97 -6.14 -3.83
N GLY A 85 26.18 -6.93 -4.55
CA GLY A 85 26.24 -8.40 -4.48
C GLY A 85 25.86 -8.97 -3.09
N THR A 86 25.03 -8.23 -2.33
CA THR A 86 24.59 -8.62 -0.97
C THR A 86 23.14 -9.05 -0.89
N LEU A 87 22.49 -9.23 -2.05
CA LEU A 87 21.16 -9.83 -2.10
C LEU A 87 21.26 -11.29 -1.64
N PRO A 88 20.45 -11.73 -0.65
CA PRO A 88 20.56 -13.10 -0.16
C PRO A 88 20.11 -14.11 -1.24
N GLU A 89 20.43 -15.38 -1.05
CA GLU A 89 19.84 -16.44 -1.86
C GLU A 89 18.32 -16.49 -1.66
N LYS A 90 17.56 -16.76 -2.74
CA LYS A 90 16.09 -16.85 -2.71
C LYS A 90 15.42 -15.65 -2.01
N PRO A 91 15.76 -14.41 -2.40
CA PRO A 91 15.22 -13.23 -1.72
C PRO A 91 13.71 -13.12 -1.92
N ALA A 92 12.99 -12.63 -0.92
CA ALA A 92 11.56 -12.43 -0.95
C ALA A 92 11.16 -11.01 -0.50
N PHE A 93 10.24 -10.43 -1.27
CA PHE A 93 9.49 -9.23 -0.94
C PHE A 93 8.04 -9.63 -0.63
N VAL A 94 7.51 -9.20 0.52
CA VAL A 94 6.18 -9.61 1.00
C VAL A 94 5.30 -8.38 1.17
N GLU A 95 4.10 -8.37 0.59
CA GLU A 95 3.15 -7.28 0.75
C GLU A 95 1.69 -7.76 0.86
N SER A 96 0.81 -6.88 1.33
CA SER A 96 -0.61 -7.19 1.37
C SER A 96 -1.22 -7.20 -0.03
N ILE A 97 -2.26 -8.02 -0.23
CA ILE A 97 -3.01 -8.12 -1.52
C ILE A 97 -3.63 -6.79 -1.99
N VAL A 98 -3.69 -5.78 -1.13
CA VAL A 98 -4.28 -4.46 -1.42
C VAL A 98 -3.22 -3.34 -1.44
N SER A 99 -1.94 -3.71 -1.51
CA SER A 99 -0.83 -2.74 -1.60
C SER A 99 -0.67 -2.21 -3.04
N THR A 100 0.43 -2.48 -3.71
CA THR A 100 0.63 -1.95 -5.07
C THR A 100 1.32 -2.95 -5.98
N ASP A 101 0.81 -3.12 -7.20
CA ASP A 101 1.46 -3.96 -8.22
C ASP A 101 2.86 -3.43 -8.64
N MET A 102 3.23 -2.20 -8.26
CA MET A 102 4.60 -1.71 -8.44
C MET A 102 5.61 -2.56 -7.66
N GLY A 103 5.26 -3.06 -6.45
CA GLY A 103 6.10 -3.96 -5.67
C GLY A 103 6.44 -5.25 -6.44
N LYS A 104 5.46 -5.79 -7.15
CA LYS A 104 5.66 -6.94 -8.04
C LYS A 104 6.60 -6.63 -9.21
N ALA A 105 6.46 -5.43 -9.82
CA ALA A 105 7.33 -5.01 -10.91
C ALA A 105 8.77 -4.79 -10.44
N ILE A 106 8.96 -4.16 -9.28
CA ILE A 106 10.27 -3.96 -8.64
C ILE A 106 10.91 -5.31 -8.30
N ALA A 107 10.20 -6.19 -7.62
CA ALA A 107 10.72 -7.51 -7.25
C ALA A 107 11.18 -8.30 -8.49
N ALA A 108 10.40 -8.29 -9.56
CA ALA A 108 10.75 -8.94 -10.83
C ALA A 108 12.03 -8.38 -11.45
N ALA A 109 12.25 -7.05 -11.39
CA ALA A 109 13.43 -6.39 -11.95
C ALA A 109 14.74 -6.85 -11.27
N TYR A 110 14.68 -7.26 -10.00
CA TYR A 110 15.84 -7.73 -9.23
C TYR A 110 15.87 -9.24 -9.01
N GLY A 111 14.98 -10.00 -9.66
CA GLY A 111 14.91 -11.46 -9.48
C GLY A 111 14.48 -11.87 -8.06
N VAL A 112 13.76 -11.02 -7.36
CA VAL A 112 13.24 -11.23 -6.01
C VAL A 112 11.85 -11.85 -6.09
N LYS A 113 11.58 -12.86 -5.26
CA LYS A 113 10.25 -13.47 -5.20
C LYS A 113 9.25 -12.51 -4.55
N HIS A 114 8.24 -12.13 -5.29
CA HIS A 114 7.10 -11.39 -4.78
C HIS A 114 6.09 -12.35 -4.12
N ILE A 115 5.60 -12.01 -2.92
CA ILE A 115 4.63 -12.81 -2.16
C ILE A 115 3.53 -11.90 -1.64
N GLU A 116 2.30 -12.19 -2.06
CA GLU A 116 1.09 -11.55 -1.55
C GLU A 116 0.60 -12.28 -0.29
N VAL A 117 0.13 -11.50 0.69
CA VAL A 117 -0.54 -11.99 1.91
C VAL A 117 -1.83 -11.21 2.16
N LEU A 118 -2.71 -11.71 3.03
CA LEU A 118 -3.87 -10.95 3.47
C LEU A 118 -3.46 -9.69 4.25
N THR A 119 -4.35 -8.69 4.31
CA THR A 119 -4.15 -7.47 5.09
C THR A 119 -3.95 -7.76 6.57
N GLY A 120 -2.91 -7.18 7.13
CA GLY A 120 -2.45 -7.34 8.51
C GLY A 120 -1.01 -7.85 8.57
N PHE A 121 -0.13 -7.04 9.16
CA PHE A 121 1.32 -7.32 9.17
C PHE A 121 1.68 -8.67 9.81
N LYS A 122 0.79 -9.21 10.65
CA LYS A 122 0.92 -10.57 11.19
C LYS A 122 1.15 -11.63 10.10
N TYR A 123 0.53 -11.47 8.92
CA TYR A 123 0.71 -12.42 7.81
C TYR A 123 2.09 -12.27 7.15
N ILE A 124 2.65 -11.06 7.14
CA ILE A 124 4.05 -10.82 6.75
C ILE A 124 4.98 -11.48 7.78
N GLY A 125 4.72 -11.28 9.08
CA GLY A 125 5.46 -11.94 10.16
C GLY A 125 5.38 -13.47 10.11
N GLU A 126 4.23 -14.04 9.72
CA GLU A 126 4.07 -15.49 9.48
C GLU A 126 4.94 -15.99 8.32
N GLN A 127 5.06 -15.23 7.22
CA GLN A 127 5.96 -15.58 6.13
C GLN A 127 7.43 -15.56 6.59
N MET A 128 7.83 -14.55 7.38
CA MET A 128 9.19 -14.50 7.95
C MET A 128 9.47 -15.74 8.80
N LEU A 129 8.56 -16.12 9.69
CA LEU A 129 8.68 -17.33 10.51
C LEU A 129 8.75 -18.61 9.65
N LYS A 130 7.95 -18.68 8.59
CA LYS A 130 8.00 -19.79 7.62
C LYS A 130 9.36 -19.87 6.96
N PHE A 131 9.93 -18.75 6.52
CA PHE A 131 11.25 -18.72 5.90
C PHE A 131 12.34 -19.19 6.86
N GLU A 132 12.31 -18.73 8.10
CA GLU A 132 13.26 -19.16 9.14
C GLU A 132 13.19 -20.67 9.42
N LYS A 133 11.98 -21.22 9.49
CA LYS A 133 11.79 -22.66 9.77
C LYS A 133 12.13 -23.58 8.61
N THR A 134 11.92 -23.12 7.38
CA THR A 134 12.01 -23.99 6.19
C THR A 134 13.17 -23.70 5.26
N GLY A 135 13.80 -22.51 5.36
CA GLY A 135 14.81 -22.06 4.42
C GLY A 135 14.31 -21.89 2.98
N CYS A 136 12.98 -21.80 2.79
CA CYS A 136 12.44 -21.73 1.42
C CYS A 136 12.71 -20.40 0.73
N ASN A 137 12.81 -19.29 1.49
CA ASN A 137 13.18 -17.97 1.02
C ASN A 137 13.91 -17.19 2.14
N ASN A 138 14.45 -16.02 1.78
CA ASN A 138 15.01 -15.04 2.72
C ASN A 138 14.25 -13.72 2.58
N TYR A 139 13.68 -13.27 3.68
CA TYR A 139 12.97 -11.99 3.72
C TYR A 139 13.93 -10.82 3.49
N VAL A 140 13.56 -9.89 2.61
CA VAL A 140 14.34 -8.68 2.33
C VAL A 140 13.57 -7.44 2.72
N PHE A 141 12.27 -7.38 2.39
CA PHE A 141 11.42 -6.24 2.65
C PHE A 141 9.95 -6.68 2.70
N GLY A 142 9.15 -5.99 3.50
CA GLY A 142 7.69 -6.17 3.51
C GLY A 142 6.97 -4.90 3.91
N MET A 143 5.74 -4.75 3.39
CA MET A 143 4.95 -3.54 3.57
C MET A 143 3.44 -3.76 3.50
N GLU A 144 2.73 -2.81 4.05
CA GLU A 144 1.28 -2.62 3.88
C GLU A 144 0.98 -1.24 3.33
N GLU A 145 -0.12 -1.11 2.60
CA GLU A 145 -0.60 0.16 2.04
C GLU A 145 -0.86 1.22 3.12
N SER A 146 -1.14 0.79 4.34
CA SER A 146 -1.46 1.63 5.51
C SER A 146 -0.21 2.24 6.16
N TYR A 147 0.73 2.73 5.34
CA TYR A 147 1.90 3.52 5.75
C TYR A 147 2.94 2.77 6.60
N GLY A 148 2.91 1.44 6.63
CA GLY A 148 3.81 0.63 7.44
C GLY A 148 4.69 -0.31 6.62
N CYS A 149 5.97 -0.41 6.98
CA CYS A 149 6.91 -1.35 6.39
C CYS A 149 7.93 -1.87 7.40
N LEU A 150 8.65 -2.92 7.01
CA LEU A 150 9.74 -3.49 7.82
C LEU A 150 10.94 -3.81 6.91
N PRO A 151 12.06 -3.09 7.04
CA PRO A 151 13.24 -3.26 6.17
C PRO A 151 14.22 -4.34 6.64
N GLY A 152 13.81 -5.28 7.47
CA GLY A 152 14.69 -6.33 8.01
C GLY A 152 13.95 -7.38 8.83
N THR A 153 14.71 -8.29 9.48
CA THR A 153 14.16 -9.44 10.21
C THR A 153 14.23 -9.33 11.73
N TYR A 154 14.62 -8.17 12.25
CA TYR A 154 14.82 -7.91 13.69
C TYR A 154 13.49 -7.75 14.47
N ALA A 155 12.39 -7.50 13.79
CA ALA A 155 11.05 -7.40 14.33
C ALA A 155 10.07 -8.28 13.53
N ARG A 156 8.78 -8.29 13.93
CA ARG A 156 7.70 -9.04 13.25
C ARG A 156 6.49 -8.15 12.94
N ASP A 157 6.64 -6.87 13.16
CA ASP A 157 5.65 -5.84 12.84
C ASP A 157 6.35 -4.64 12.20
N LYS A 158 5.56 -3.71 11.68
CA LYS A 158 6.00 -2.46 11.08
C LYS A 158 6.87 -1.66 12.05
N ASP A 159 7.85 -0.97 11.51
CA ASP A 159 8.79 -0.15 12.29
C ASP A 159 9.00 1.20 11.62
N ALA A 160 8.27 2.22 12.10
CA ALA A 160 8.39 3.56 11.56
C ALA A 160 9.75 4.22 11.88
N PRO A 161 10.38 4.09 13.06
CA PRO A 161 11.75 4.54 13.28
C PRO A 161 12.76 4.03 12.26
N ALA A 162 12.70 2.74 11.92
CA ALA A 162 13.56 2.18 10.88
C ALA A 162 13.20 2.73 9.48
N ALA A 163 11.91 2.89 9.18
CA ALA A 163 11.46 3.51 7.94
C ALA A 163 11.91 4.96 7.82
N VAL A 164 11.90 5.75 8.92
CA VAL A 164 12.47 7.10 8.98
C VAL A 164 13.95 7.09 8.61
N CYS A 165 14.75 6.22 9.24
CA CYS A 165 16.18 6.11 8.94
C CYS A 165 16.40 5.76 7.46
N MET A 166 15.67 4.77 6.95
CA MET A 166 15.76 4.36 5.54
C MET A 166 15.37 5.49 4.59
N LEU A 167 14.28 6.22 4.85
CA LEU A 167 13.85 7.32 3.99
C LEU A 167 14.81 8.52 4.02
N CYS A 168 15.44 8.79 5.14
CA CYS A 168 16.52 9.77 5.21
C CYS A 168 17.72 9.35 4.35
N GLU A 169 18.08 8.07 4.36
CA GLU A 169 19.15 7.52 3.52
C GLU A 169 18.77 7.58 2.03
N VAL A 170 17.53 7.19 1.67
CA VAL A 170 17.01 7.31 0.30
C VAL A 170 17.00 8.77 -0.17
N ALA A 171 16.57 9.71 0.68
CA ALA A 171 16.60 11.14 0.36
C ALA A 171 18.04 11.65 0.13
N ALA A 172 18.98 11.24 0.97
CA ALA A 172 20.39 11.58 0.80
C ALA A 172 20.98 10.98 -0.49
N PHE A 173 20.61 9.74 -0.83
CA PHE A 173 21.01 9.09 -2.08
C PHE A 173 20.53 9.87 -3.30
N TYR A 174 19.25 10.25 -3.37
CA TYR A 174 18.76 11.07 -4.47
C TYR A 174 19.37 12.48 -4.46
N LYS A 175 19.52 13.11 -3.30
CA LYS A 175 20.14 14.43 -3.16
C LYS A 175 21.60 14.43 -3.65
N SER A 176 22.35 13.36 -3.46
CA SER A 176 23.72 13.21 -3.99
C SER A 176 23.76 13.20 -5.52
N GLN A 177 22.63 12.93 -6.17
CA GLN A 177 22.45 12.95 -7.63
C GLN A 177 21.76 14.23 -8.13
N GLY A 178 21.56 15.22 -7.24
CA GLY A 178 20.85 16.46 -7.56
C GLY A 178 19.33 16.31 -7.70
N LYS A 179 18.75 15.25 -7.11
CA LYS A 179 17.33 14.91 -7.18
C LYS A 179 16.68 14.99 -5.80
N THR A 180 15.36 15.16 -5.77
CA THR A 180 14.52 15.03 -4.57
C THR A 180 13.95 13.62 -4.46
N LEU A 181 13.28 13.29 -3.34
CA LEU A 181 12.47 12.06 -3.24
C LEU A 181 11.34 12.03 -4.28
N TRP A 182 10.77 13.21 -4.60
CA TRP A 182 9.74 13.30 -5.63
C TRP A 182 10.29 12.97 -7.02
N ASP A 183 11.46 13.50 -7.36
CA ASP A 183 12.13 13.13 -8.61
C ASP A 183 12.43 11.62 -8.65
N GLY A 184 12.85 11.03 -7.52
CA GLY A 184 13.04 9.58 -7.40
C GLY A 184 11.75 8.78 -7.62
N MET A 185 10.62 9.28 -7.14
CA MET A 185 9.32 8.64 -7.38
C MET A 185 8.92 8.74 -8.87
N ILE A 186 9.19 9.85 -9.51
CA ILE A 186 8.97 10.02 -10.97
C ILE A 186 9.84 9.05 -11.76
N ASP A 187 11.14 8.92 -11.44
CA ASP A 187 12.03 7.95 -12.07
C ASP A 187 11.45 6.50 -11.96
N MET A 188 10.86 6.16 -10.81
CA MET A 188 10.25 4.86 -10.62
C MET A 188 8.98 4.69 -11.46
N TYR A 189 8.13 5.70 -11.55
CA TYR A 189 6.97 5.69 -12.43
C TYR A 189 7.36 5.53 -13.89
N GLU A 190 8.38 6.24 -14.36
CA GLU A 190 8.92 6.10 -15.73
C GLU A 190 9.47 4.70 -15.97
N LYS A 191 10.16 4.10 -14.98
CA LYS A 191 10.78 2.78 -15.09
C LYS A 191 9.78 1.64 -15.05
N TYR A 192 8.78 1.68 -14.13
CA TYR A 192 7.90 0.56 -13.86
C TYR A 192 6.46 0.77 -14.35
N GLY A 193 6.06 2.01 -14.58
CA GLY A 193 4.72 2.46 -14.94
C GLY A 193 4.07 3.29 -13.82
N TYR A 194 3.08 4.07 -14.18
CA TYR A 194 2.38 4.99 -13.29
C TYR A 194 1.28 4.24 -12.52
N TYR A 195 1.70 3.46 -11.52
CA TYR A 195 0.78 2.78 -10.60
C TYR A 195 0.12 3.81 -9.68
N ARG A 196 -1.17 3.62 -9.45
CA ARG A 196 -1.93 4.44 -8.53
C ARG A 196 -2.99 3.63 -7.83
N GLU A 197 -3.05 3.80 -6.52
CA GLU A 197 -4.01 3.11 -5.67
C GLU A 197 -4.92 4.12 -4.99
N GLY A 198 -6.13 3.65 -4.64
CA GLY A 198 -7.13 4.41 -3.93
C GLY A 198 -7.91 3.55 -2.94
N ILE A 199 -8.48 4.20 -1.95
CA ILE A 199 -9.34 3.58 -0.96
C ILE A 199 -10.61 4.40 -0.79
N SER A 200 -11.75 3.71 -0.72
CA SER A 200 -13.03 4.29 -0.33
C SER A 200 -13.62 3.52 0.82
N THR A 201 -14.34 4.20 1.70
CA THR A 201 -14.96 3.57 2.87
C THR A 201 -16.44 3.88 2.90
N LEU A 202 -17.27 2.83 2.88
CA LEU A 202 -18.70 2.93 3.14
C LEU A 202 -18.94 2.66 4.62
N THR A 203 -19.46 3.64 5.36
CA THR A 203 -19.83 3.51 6.77
C THR A 203 -21.33 3.34 6.87
N LEU A 204 -21.79 2.21 7.41
CA LEU A 204 -23.20 1.92 7.65
C LEU A 204 -23.53 2.20 9.09
N LYS A 205 -24.41 3.17 9.33
CA LYS A 205 -24.80 3.60 10.68
C LYS A 205 -25.95 2.75 11.23
N GLY A 206 -25.96 2.56 12.54
CA GLY A 206 -27.06 1.91 13.25
C GLY A 206 -26.79 0.45 13.65
N ILE A 207 -27.73 -0.14 14.38
CA ILE A 207 -27.64 -1.50 14.93
C ILE A 207 -27.60 -2.55 13.80
N ASP A 208 -28.22 -2.26 12.66
CA ASP A 208 -28.31 -3.18 11.51
C ASP A 208 -27.10 -3.10 10.56
N GLY A 209 -26.12 -2.21 10.82
CA GLY A 209 -24.99 -2.00 9.92
C GLY A 209 -24.19 -3.27 9.62
N ALA A 210 -23.98 -4.13 10.62
CA ALA A 210 -23.27 -5.41 10.41
C ALA A 210 -24.09 -6.40 9.55
N ALA A 211 -25.41 -6.42 9.70
CA ALA A 211 -26.30 -7.24 8.87
C ALA A 211 -26.30 -6.77 7.42
N GLN A 212 -26.38 -5.47 7.19
CA GLN A 212 -26.30 -4.86 5.86
C GLN A 212 -24.96 -5.16 5.17
N ILE A 213 -23.85 -5.09 5.90
CA ILE A 213 -22.53 -5.47 5.38
C ILE A 213 -22.51 -6.94 4.92
N ASN A 214 -23.05 -7.85 5.72
CA ASN A 214 -23.13 -9.26 5.34
C ASN A 214 -24.02 -9.47 4.11
N GLU A 215 -25.11 -8.74 3.99
CA GLU A 215 -25.97 -8.78 2.82
C GLU A 215 -25.25 -8.28 1.57
N ILE A 216 -24.57 -7.14 1.63
CA ILE A 216 -23.75 -6.59 0.56
C ILE A 216 -22.71 -7.63 0.09
N MET A 217 -21.94 -8.20 1.03
CA MET A 217 -20.92 -9.19 0.69
C MET A 217 -21.51 -10.49 0.11
N THR A 218 -22.71 -10.87 0.53
CA THR A 218 -23.42 -12.04 -0.01
C THR A 218 -23.89 -11.78 -1.45
N LYS A 219 -24.47 -10.62 -1.70
CA LYS A 219 -24.88 -10.19 -3.05
C LYS A 219 -23.68 -10.08 -3.98
N ALA A 220 -22.58 -9.47 -3.51
CA ALA A 220 -21.36 -9.33 -4.29
C ALA A 220 -20.76 -10.69 -4.72
N ARG A 221 -20.77 -11.70 -3.83
CA ARG A 221 -20.34 -13.06 -4.17
C ARG A 221 -21.23 -13.74 -5.20
N ALA A 222 -22.53 -13.51 -5.11
CA ALA A 222 -23.48 -14.11 -6.03
C ALA A 222 -23.52 -13.43 -7.40
N ALA A 223 -23.14 -12.17 -7.49
CA ALA A 223 -23.27 -11.38 -8.71
C ALA A 223 -22.27 -11.79 -9.82
N GLU A 224 -21.07 -12.24 -9.46
CA GLU A 224 -19.98 -12.58 -10.39
C GLU A 224 -19.89 -11.57 -11.56
N PRO A 225 -19.59 -10.29 -11.30
CA PRO A 225 -19.60 -9.25 -12.34
C PRO A 225 -18.59 -9.57 -13.43
N LYS A 226 -18.97 -9.33 -14.69
CA LYS A 226 -18.09 -9.53 -15.85
C LYS A 226 -17.25 -8.29 -16.17
N LYS A 227 -17.69 -7.12 -15.70
CA LYS A 227 -17.00 -5.84 -15.93
C LYS A 227 -17.38 -4.80 -14.87
N PHE A 228 -16.50 -3.82 -14.71
CA PHE A 228 -16.71 -2.56 -14.01
C PHE A 228 -16.40 -1.43 -14.99
N GLY A 229 -17.42 -0.73 -15.50
CA GLY A 229 -17.24 0.23 -16.58
C GLY A 229 -16.55 -0.40 -17.81
N ASP A 230 -15.40 0.14 -18.19
CA ASP A 230 -14.57 -0.36 -19.29
C ASP A 230 -13.66 -1.52 -18.90
N TYR A 231 -13.50 -1.81 -17.60
CA TYR A 231 -12.64 -2.88 -17.12
C TYR A 231 -13.35 -4.24 -17.12
N GLN A 232 -12.74 -5.21 -17.81
CA GLN A 232 -13.19 -6.60 -17.80
C GLN A 232 -12.65 -7.32 -16.58
N VAL A 233 -13.50 -8.11 -15.91
CA VAL A 233 -13.10 -8.99 -14.81
C VAL A 233 -12.47 -10.25 -15.40
N LEU A 234 -11.17 -10.42 -15.16
CA LEU A 234 -10.40 -11.58 -15.64
C LEU A 234 -10.48 -12.74 -14.66
N ALA A 235 -10.45 -12.47 -13.36
CA ALA A 235 -10.64 -13.46 -12.31
C ALA A 235 -11.27 -12.86 -11.06
N ILE A 236 -11.92 -13.70 -10.28
CA ILE A 236 -12.49 -13.36 -8.97
C ILE A 236 -11.81 -14.25 -7.93
N ARG A 237 -11.16 -13.61 -6.93
CA ARG A 237 -10.63 -14.31 -5.75
C ARG A 237 -11.61 -14.13 -4.60
N ASP A 238 -12.22 -15.19 -4.13
CA ASP A 238 -13.05 -15.21 -2.90
C ASP A 238 -12.27 -15.91 -1.79
N TYR A 239 -11.65 -15.14 -0.95
CA TYR A 239 -10.83 -15.66 0.15
C TYR A 239 -11.65 -16.33 1.25
N LYS A 240 -12.96 -16.07 1.35
CA LYS A 240 -13.84 -16.76 2.30
C LYS A 240 -14.01 -18.24 1.92
N ASN A 241 -14.07 -18.51 0.64
CA ASN A 241 -14.31 -19.84 0.08
C ASN A 241 -13.03 -20.50 -0.48
N ASP A 242 -11.86 -19.84 -0.34
CA ASP A 242 -10.57 -20.26 -0.88
C ASP A 242 -10.65 -20.59 -2.38
N THR A 243 -11.24 -19.70 -3.17
CA THR A 243 -11.41 -19.90 -4.60
C THR A 243 -10.90 -18.72 -5.41
N ARG A 244 -10.14 -18.99 -6.47
CA ARG A 244 -9.86 -18.07 -7.59
C ARG A 244 -10.50 -18.63 -8.85
N LYS A 245 -11.51 -17.96 -9.35
CA LYS A 245 -12.24 -18.32 -10.58
C LYS A 245 -11.75 -17.46 -11.74
N ASP A 246 -11.17 -18.09 -12.74
CA ASP A 246 -10.85 -17.45 -14.02
C ASP A 246 -12.16 -17.25 -14.81
N MET A 247 -12.47 -16.00 -15.17
CA MET A 247 -13.75 -15.62 -15.79
C MET A 247 -13.80 -15.94 -17.29
N THR A 248 -12.65 -16.21 -17.91
CA THR A 248 -12.57 -16.59 -19.33
C THR A 248 -12.74 -18.09 -19.52
N THR A 249 -12.05 -18.88 -18.70
CA THR A 249 -12.02 -20.33 -18.84
C THR A 249 -13.02 -21.05 -17.91
N GLY A 250 -13.49 -20.38 -16.88
CA GLY A 250 -14.30 -20.97 -15.80
C GLY A 250 -13.51 -21.86 -14.85
N LYS A 251 -12.17 -21.95 -14.98
CA LYS A 251 -11.30 -22.74 -14.10
C LYS A 251 -11.34 -22.16 -12.69
N VAL A 252 -11.52 -23.04 -11.70
CA VAL A 252 -11.46 -22.69 -10.29
C VAL A 252 -10.24 -23.36 -9.65
N GLU A 253 -9.47 -22.58 -8.88
CA GLU A 253 -8.31 -23.03 -8.13
C GLU A 253 -8.29 -22.38 -6.75
N PRO A 254 -7.59 -22.94 -5.73
CA PRO A 254 -7.48 -22.30 -4.42
C PRO A 254 -6.69 -20.99 -4.52
N THR A 255 -7.02 -20.02 -3.67
CA THR A 255 -6.23 -18.78 -3.50
C THR A 255 -4.89 -19.04 -2.81
N GLY A 256 -4.83 -20.08 -1.99
CA GLY A 256 -3.66 -20.46 -1.21
C GLY A 256 -3.38 -19.56 0.00
N LEU A 257 -4.32 -18.68 0.35
CA LEU A 257 -4.25 -17.81 1.53
C LEU A 257 -5.31 -18.22 2.57
N PRO A 258 -5.14 -17.82 3.85
CA PRO A 258 -6.12 -18.11 4.89
C PRO A 258 -7.53 -17.60 4.55
N SER A 259 -8.56 -18.26 5.10
CA SER A 259 -9.94 -17.81 4.93
C SER A 259 -10.15 -16.40 5.52
N SER A 260 -10.73 -15.52 4.72
CA SER A 260 -11.05 -14.14 5.10
C SER A 260 -12.24 -13.62 4.31
N ASN A 261 -13.08 -12.77 4.92
CA ASN A 261 -14.25 -12.19 4.25
C ASN A 261 -13.85 -11.10 3.26
N VAL A 262 -13.11 -11.47 2.22
CA VAL A 262 -12.56 -10.58 1.19
C VAL A 262 -12.91 -11.09 -0.20
N LEU A 263 -13.30 -10.17 -1.08
CA LEU A 263 -13.43 -10.37 -2.51
C LEU A 263 -12.41 -9.51 -3.24
N TYR A 264 -11.70 -10.10 -4.19
CA TYR A 264 -10.72 -9.41 -5.01
C TYR A 264 -11.00 -9.71 -6.48
N TYR A 265 -11.04 -8.68 -7.30
CA TYR A 265 -11.30 -8.76 -8.73
C TYR A 265 -10.04 -8.38 -9.49
N GLU A 266 -9.49 -9.34 -10.23
CA GLU A 266 -8.41 -9.11 -11.19
C GLU A 266 -9.02 -8.55 -12.47
N LEU A 267 -8.55 -7.40 -12.92
CA LEU A 267 -9.09 -6.70 -14.09
C LEU A 267 -8.03 -6.65 -15.21
N ASN A 268 -8.47 -6.33 -16.44
CA ASN A 268 -7.54 -6.05 -17.53
C ASN A 268 -6.71 -4.78 -17.23
N ASP A 269 -5.69 -4.54 -18.05
CA ASP A 269 -4.79 -3.37 -18.00
C ASP A 269 -4.07 -3.16 -16.66
N ASN A 270 -3.76 -4.27 -15.95
CA ASN A 270 -3.16 -4.27 -14.63
C ASN A 270 -3.97 -3.45 -13.60
N ALA A 271 -5.29 -3.47 -13.73
CA ALA A 271 -6.20 -2.90 -12.75
C ALA A 271 -6.75 -3.99 -11.82
N TRP A 272 -7.16 -3.58 -10.64
CA TRP A 272 -7.82 -4.46 -9.69
C TRP A 272 -8.71 -3.68 -8.72
N CYS A 273 -9.67 -4.36 -8.12
CA CYS A 273 -10.38 -3.84 -6.97
C CYS A 273 -10.61 -4.93 -5.92
N CYS A 274 -10.68 -4.51 -4.66
CA CYS A 274 -10.87 -5.41 -3.54
C CYS A 274 -11.91 -4.86 -2.58
N VAL A 275 -12.80 -5.72 -2.10
CA VAL A 275 -13.88 -5.37 -1.17
C VAL A 275 -13.67 -6.13 0.13
N ARG A 276 -13.55 -5.39 1.24
CA ARG A 276 -13.24 -5.96 2.54
C ARG A 276 -14.03 -5.26 3.65
N PRO A 277 -14.91 -5.99 4.37
CA PRO A 277 -15.50 -5.48 5.60
C PRO A 277 -14.47 -5.26 6.70
N SER A 278 -14.69 -4.23 7.52
CA SER A 278 -13.94 -4.08 8.77
C SER A 278 -14.35 -5.18 9.76
N GLY A 279 -13.37 -5.70 10.51
CA GLY A 279 -13.66 -6.69 11.56
C GLY A 279 -14.19 -6.09 12.87
N THR A 280 -14.03 -4.78 13.07
CA THR A 280 -14.31 -4.10 14.35
C THR A 280 -15.37 -3.02 14.27
N GLU A 281 -15.64 -2.51 13.07
CA GLU A 281 -16.58 -1.40 12.84
C GLU A 281 -17.55 -1.73 11.70
N PRO A 282 -18.75 -1.15 11.68
CA PRO A 282 -19.70 -1.34 10.59
C PRO A 282 -19.28 -0.55 9.33
N LYS A 283 -18.16 -0.94 8.74
CA LYS A 283 -17.55 -0.31 7.57
C LYS A 283 -17.16 -1.35 6.53
N ILE A 284 -17.30 -1.00 5.25
CA ILE A 284 -16.70 -1.73 4.13
C ILE A 284 -15.64 -0.83 3.50
N LYS A 285 -14.47 -1.37 3.30
CA LYS A 285 -13.39 -0.73 2.56
C LYS A 285 -13.32 -1.30 1.16
N PHE A 286 -13.21 -0.40 0.20
CA PHE A 286 -12.97 -0.68 -1.20
C PHE A 286 -11.56 -0.20 -1.54
N TYR A 287 -10.75 -1.08 -2.07
CA TYR A 287 -9.39 -0.77 -2.52
C TYR A 287 -9.34 -0.88 -4.03
N PHE A 288 -8.59 -0.03 -4.66
CA PHE A 288 -8.45 0.04 -6.11
C PHE A 288 -6.98 0.19 -6.46
N GLY A 289 -6.57 -0.45 -7.55
CA GLY A 289 -5.28 -0.22 -8.16
C GLY A 289 -5.41 -0.17 -9.67
N VAL A 290 -4.68 0.76 -10.27
CA VAL A 290 -4.62 0.95 -11.72
C VAL A 290 -3.19 1.23 -12.16
N LYS A 291 -2.93 1.06 -13.46
CA LYS A 291 -1.68 1.46 -14.11
C LYS A 291 -1.98 2.41 -15.25
N GLY A 292 -1.36 3.58 -15.21
CA GLY A 292 -1.43 4.60 -16.26
C GLY A 292 -0.16 4.73 -17.07
N VAL A 293 -0.19 5.69 -18.02
CA VAL A 293 0.95 6.12 -18.81
C VAL A 293 1.48 7.49 -18.36
N SER A 294 0.76 8.18 -17.47
CA SER A 294 1.16 9.41 -16.78
C SER A 294 0.45 9.50 -15.42
N LEU A 295 0.80 10.50 -14.61
CA LEU A 295 0.13 10.78 -13.33
C LEU A 295 -1.34 11.13 -13.55
N GLU A 296 -1.64 11.95 -14.56
CA GLU A 296 -3.00 12.36 -14.90
C GLU A 296 -3.83 11.19 -15.41
N ASP A 297 -3.27 10.35 -16.29
CA ASP A 297 -3.94 9.17 -16.81
C ASP A 297 -4.25 8.15 -15.68
N SER A 298 -3.27 7.90 -14.81
CA SER A 298 -3.51 6.99 -13.67
C SER A 298 -4.57 7.52 -12.71
N GLN A 299 -4.62 8.84 -12.46
CA GLN A 299 -5.67 9.43 -11.64
C GLN A 299 -7.05 9.29 -12.30
N ALA A 300 -7.17 9.64 -13.58
CA ALA A 300 -8.44 9.53 -14.32
C ALA A 300 -8.96 8.08 -14.35
N LYS A 301 -8.06 7.10 -14.54
CA LYS A 301 -8.39 5.68 -14.48
C LYS A 301 -8.87 5.24 -13.10
N LEU A 302 -8.20 5.70 -12.04
CA LEU A 302 -8.58 5.41 -10.66
C LEU A 302 -9.98 5.97 -10.34
N ASP A 303 -10.23 7.21 -10.72
CA ASP A 303 -11.51 7.89 -10.49
C ASP A 303 -12.65 7.17 -11.22
N ALA A 304 -12.43 6.79 -12.48
CA ALA A 304 -13.41 6.04 -13.27
C ALA A 304 -13.70 4.65 -12.67
N LEU A 305 -12.64 3.88 -12.34
CA LEU A 305 -12.82 2.54 -11.75
C LEU A 305 -13.55 2.61 -10.40
N SER A 306 -13.16 3.55 -9.54
CA SER A 306 -13.77 3.68 -8.21
C SER A 306 -15.24 4.04 -8.30
N ALA A 307 -15.62 4.97 -9.18
CA ALA A 307 -17.03 5.34 -9.40
C ALA A 307 -17.87 4.15 -9.89
N GLU A 308 -17.37 3.38 -10.87
CA GLU A 308 -18.07 2.21 -11.41
C GLU A 308 -18.24 1.09 -10.39
N VAL A 309 -17.21 0.81 -9.59
CA VAL A 309 -17.30 -0.21 -8.55
C VAL A 309 -18.26 0.23 -7.45
N LEU A 310 -18.11 1.44 -6.90
CA LEU A 310 -18.98 1.94 -5.83
C LEU A 310 -20.45 1.96 -6.25
N GLY A 311 -20.75 2.38 -7.47
CA GLY A 311 -22.12 2.38 -8.01
C GLY A 311 -22.78 1.00 -8.11
N GLN A 312 -22.00 -0.10 -8.07
CA GLN A 312 -22.55 -1.46 -8.01
C GLN A 312 -22.83 -1.95 -6.58
N PHE A 313 -22.33 -1.24 -5.57
CA PHE A 313 -22.50 -1.60 -4.16
C PHE A 313 -23.45 -0.65 -3.40
N GLU A 314 -23.92 0.43 -4.01
CA GLU A 314 -25.00 1.28 -3.55
C GLU A 314 -26.38 0.65 -3.87
#